data_365ed1622930bf14bd2bd5b869a6d698
#
_entry.id   365ed1622930bf14bd2bd5b869a6d698
#
_cell.length_a   1.000
_cell.length_b   1.000
_cell.length_c   1.000
_cell.angle_alpha   90.00
_cell.angle_beta   90.00
_cell.angle_gamma   90.00
#
_symmetry.space_group_name_H-M   'P 1'
#
loop_
_entity.id
_entity.type
_entity.pdbx_description
1 polymer ?
#
loop_
_entity_poly.entity_id
_entity_poly.type
_entity_poly.pdbx_seq_one_letter_code
_entity_poly.pdbx_strand_id
1 'polypeptide(L)'
;MKKFLLGTAASALVSMAAPASAADIVKAPPPAPYVAPIYNWAGFYIGGNGGWGQSRNCVSFFDVTGFNFVDGCRERSGGVAGGQIGYRWQSGYWVYGVEAQGDWADLSNTRVSLFAPAFSTRTKTDGIGLFTGQIGYAWNATLLYVKGGGAVTSNRFSILDTPTGTELAALSSTRWGGTVGVGLEYGFASNWTLGVEYDHLFMGDANNSFSVPNPIFAGALNRISQDVDMVTFRVNYRFGGYGAPYTARY
;
A
#
# COMPACT_ATOMS: atom_id res chain seq x y z
N MET A 1 19.09 -10.27 -96.80
CA MET A 1 18.91 -11.34 -97.78
C MET A 1 18.05 -12.39 -97.14
N LYS A 2 16.99 -12.81 -97.91
CA LYS A 2 16.12 -14.02 -97.73
C LYS A 2 15.24 -13.99 -96.49
N LYS A 3 13.95 -13.63 -96.61
CA LYS A 3 12.76 -14.21 -97.22
C LYS A 3 12.52 -15.70 -96.86
N PHE A 4 11.36 -15.99 -96.22
CA PHE A 4 10.34 -16.95 -96.56
C PHE A 4 9.43 -17.13 -95.34
N LEU A 5 8.19 -16.70 -95.30
CA LEU A 5 6.90 -17.16 -95.92
C LEU A 5 6.31 -18.40 -95.26
N LEU A 6 5.09 -18.15 -94.73
CA LEU A 6 3.84 -18.92 -94.82
C LEU A 6 3.70 -20.16 -93.92
N GLY A 7 2.58 -20.17 -93.23
CA GLY A 7 1.91 -21.35 -92.70
C GLY A 7 0.70 -21.01 -91.83
N THR A 8 -0.43 -20.73 -92.46
CA THR A 8 -1.76 -20.60 -91.81
C THR A 8 -2.26 -21.98 -91.36
N ALA A 9 -2.66 -22.08 -90.14
CA ALA A 9 -3.60 -23.12 -89.71
C ALA A 9 -4.56 -22.53 -88.63
N ALA A 10 -5.74 -22.20 -89.12
CA ALA A 10 -6.86 -21.83 -88.23
C ALA A 10 -7.40 -23.09 -87.58
N SER A 11 -7.31 -23.23 -86.30
CA SER A 11 -8.04 -24.25 -85.52
C SER A 11 -8.99 -23.51 -84.61
N ALA A 12 -10.27 -23.60 -84.96
CA ALA A 12 -11.39 -23.12 -84.14
C ALA A 12 -11.56 -24.05 -82.92
N LEU A 13 -11.11 -23.59 -81.76
CA LEU A 13 -11.43 -24.20 -80.48
C LEU A 13 -12.69 -23.52 -79.92
N VAL A 14 -13.82 -24.24 -80.03
CA VAL A 14 -15.07 -23.94 -79.35
C VAL A 14 -14.83 -24.18 -77.86
N SER A 15 -14.54 -23.10 -77.10
CA SER A 15 -14.48 -23.14 -75.61
C SER A 15 -15.92 -23.24 -75.10
N MET A 16 -16.33 -24.43 -74.63
CA MET A 16 -17.48 -24.58 -73.77
C MET A 16 -17.22 -23.78 -72.45
N ALA A 17 -17.86 -22.63 -72.33
CA ALA A 17 -17.95 -21.92 -71.08
C ALA A 17 -18.82 -22.71 -70.10
N ALA A 18 -18.23 -23.49 -69.23
CA ALA A 18 -18.90 -24.03 -68.03
C ALA A 18 -19.29 -22.86 -67.10
N PRO A 19 -20.53 -22.76 -66.63
CA PRO A 19 -20.88 -21.78 -65.63
C PRO A 19 -20.10 -22.13 -64.39
N ALA A 20 -19.19 -21.27 -63.99
CA ALA A 20 -18.55 -21.30 -62.68
C ALA A 20 -19.66 -21.04 -61.66
N SER A 21 -20.17 -22.06 -61.01
CA SER A 21 -20.96 -21.91 -59.79
C SER A 21 -20.07 -21.25 -58.78
N ALA A 22 -20.26 -19.95 -58.55
CA ALA A 22 -19.68 -19.26 -57.43
C ALA A 22 -20.20 -19.97 -56.17
N ALA A 23 -19.38 -20.83 -55.57
CA ALA A 23 -19.67 -21.37 -54.26
C ALA A 23 -19.87 -20.18 -53.34
N ASP A 24 -21.05 -20.03 -52.77
CA ASP A 24 -21.33 -19.09 -51.71
C ASP A 24 -20.28 -19.31 -50.62
N ILE A 25 -19.30 -18.44 -50.57
CA ILE A 25 -18.34 -18.40 -49.46
C ILE A 25 -19.19 -18.00 -48.27
N VAL A 26 -19.56 -18.96 -47.43
CA VAL A 26 -20.21 -18.71 -46.16
C VAL A 26 -19.27 -17.76 -45.40
N LYS A 27 -19.65 -16.49 -45.41
CA LYS A 27 -18.89 -15.45 -44.68
C LYS A 27 -18.79 -15.89 -43.24
N ALA A 28 -17.59 -16.31 -42.82
CA ALA A 28 -17.35 -16.70 -41.43
C ALA A 28 -17.93 -15.61 -40.49
N PRO A 29 -18.68 -15.99 -39.47
CA PRO A 29 -19.19 -15.01 -38.52
C PRO A 29 -18.03 -14.18 -38.00
N PRO A 30 -18.20 -12.86 -37.84
CA PRO A 30 -17.14 -12.01 -37.30
C PRO A 30 -16.65 -12.61 -35.98
N PRO A 31 -15.34 -12.64 -35.74
CA PRO A 31 -14.80 -13.16 -34.50
C PRO A 31 -15.50 -12.45 -33.35
N ALA A 32 -15.95 -13.21 -32.35
CA ALA A 32 -16.60 -12.67 -31.20
C ALA A 32 -15.65 -11.60 -30.58
N PRO A 33 -16.18 -10.45 -30.17
CA PRO A 33 -15.34 -9.40 -29.57
C PRO A 33 -14.54 -10.01 -28.43
N TYR A 34 -13.22 -9.83 -28.45
CA TYR A 34 -12.33 -10.27 -27.39
C TYR A 34 -12.64 -9.43 -26.15
N VAL A 35 -13.43 -9.98 -25.24
CA VAL A 35 -13.65 -9.40 -23.93
C VAL A 35 -12.39 -9.72 -23.13
N ALA A 36 -11.54 -8.73 -22.93
CA ALA A 36 -10.37 -8.87 -22.08
C ALA A 36 -10.84 -9.37 -20.69
N PRO A 37 -10.24 -10.42 -20.14
CA PRO A 37 -10.62 -10.91 -18.83
C PRO A 37 -10.44 -9.80 -17.81
N ILE A 38 -11.52 -9.40 -17.13
CA ILE A 38 -11.47 -8.45 -16.03
C ILE A 38 -10.65 -9.12 -14.94
N TYR A 39 -9.58 -8.43 -14.48
CA TYR A 39 -8.76 -8.92 -13.38
C TYR A 39 -9.65 -9.09 -12.14
N ASN A 40 -9.66 -10.30 -11.59
CA ASN A 40 -10.47 -10.59 -10.40
C ASN A 40 -9.66 -10.24 -9.14
N TRP A 41 -10.14 -9.27 -8.37
CA TRP A 41 -9.51 -8.83 -7.12
C TRP A 41 -10.01 -9.60 -5.89
N ALA A 42 -11.08 -10.41 -6.01
CA ALA A 42 -11.64 -11.16 -4.90
C ALA A 42 -10.73 -12.31 -4.47
N GLY A 43 -10.72 -12.58 -3.17
CA GLY A 43 -10.01 -13.68 -2.56
C GLY A 43 -9.10 -13.27 -1.41
N PHE A 44 -8.53 -14.27 -0.79
CA PHE A 44 -7.52 -14.13 0.24
C PHE A 44 -6.18 -13.74 -0.38
N TYR A 45 -5.42 -12.88 0.29
CA TYR A 45 -4.08 -12.52 -0.15
C TYR A 45 -3.12 -12.39 1.04
N ILE A 46 -1.84 -12.60 0.74
CA ILE A 46 -0.72 -12.35 1.63
C ILE A 46 0.33 -11.58 0.85
N GLY A 47 1.03 -10.69 1.51
CA GLY A 47 2.07 -9.91 0.86
C GLY A 47 3.14 -9.42 1.80
N GLY A 48 4.17 -8.86 1.20
CA GLY A 48 5.22 -8.10 1.87
C GLY A 48 5.18 -6.65 1.43
N ASN A 49 5.62 -5.78 2.30
CA ASN A 49 5.76 -4.35 2.02
C ASN A 49 7.09 -3.82 2.55
N GLY A 50 7.49 -2.68 2.01
CA GLY A 50 8.66 -1.94 2.49
C GLY A 50 8.64 -0.52 1.98
N GLY A 51 9.14 0.40 2.78
CA GLY A 51 9.06 1.81 2.45
C GLY A 51 9.70 2.72 3.47
N TRP A 52 9.14 3.89 3.60
CA TRP A 52 9.63 4.94 4.48
C TRP A 52 8.52 5.50 5.34
N GLY A 53 8.83 5.73 6.62
CA GLY A 53 7.94 6.35 7.58
C GLY A 53 8.52 7.61 8.19
N GLN A 54 7.64 8.53 8.55
CA GLN A 54 7.96 9.75 9.29
C GLN A 54 6.99 9.88 10.46
N SER A 55 7.52 10.04 11.66
CA SER A 55 6.74 10.30 12.86
C SER A 55 6.98 11.73 13.33
N ARG A 56 5.89 12.47 13.57
CA ARG A 56 5.90 13.81 14.12
C ARG A 56 5.34 13.77 15.54
N ASN A 57 6.13 14.21 16.49
CA ASN A 57 5.72 14.33 17.90
C ASN A 57 5.76 15.79 18.33
N CYS A 58 4.61 16.33 18.73
CA CYS A 58 4.50 17.66 19.30
C CYS A 58 4.27 17.54 20.81
N VAL A 59 5.10 18.22 21.60
CA VAL A 59 5.03 18.23 23.07
C VAL A 59 4.55 19.60 23.51
N SER A 60 3.45 19.64 24.26
CA SER A 60 2.92 20.85 24.88
C SER A 60 2.89 20.64 26.40
N PHE A 61 3.45 21.59 27.13
CA PHE A 61 3.42 21.63 28.60
C PHE A 61 2.34 22.61 29.02
N PHE A 62 1.47 22.19 29.91
CA PHE A 62 0.53 23.07 30.59
C PHE A 62 1.07 23.34 32.00
N ASP A 63 1.35 24.60 32.32
CA ASP A 63 1.66 24.99 33.67
C ASP A 63 0.37 25.08 34.52
N VAL A 64 0.48 24.90 35.82
CA VAL A 64 -0.61 25.02 36.80
C VAL A 64 -1.30 26.39 36.77
N THR A 65 -0.67 27.40 36.16
CA THR A 65 -1.21 28.75 35.94
C THR A 65 -2.00 28.88 34.60
N GLY A 66 -2.07 27.82 33.80
CA GLY A 66 -2.78 27.81 32.50
C GLY A 66 -1.96 28.36 31.33
N PHE A 67 -0.70 28.64 31.47
CA PHE A 67 0.17 29.00 30.35
C PHE A 67 0.59 27.74 29.57
N ASN A 68 0.42 27.83 28.28
CA ASN A 68 0.78 26.76 27.36
C ASN A 68 2.14 27.04 26.73
N PHE A 69 3.14 26.22 27.07
CA PHE A 69 4.46 26.26 26.44
C PHE A 69 4.55 25.11 25.39
N VAL A 70 4.66 25.46 24.13
CA VAL A 70 4.93 24.50 23.06
C VAL A 70 6.44 24.32 22.94
N ASP A 71 6.98 23.17 23.39
CA ASP A 71 8.42 22.83 23.28
C ASP A 71 8.84 22.49 21.83
N GLY A 72 7.89 22.56 20.89
CA GLY A 72 8.11 22.32 19.47
C GLY A 72 7.74 20.92 19.01
N CYS A 73 7.67 20.77 17.68
CA CYS A 73 7.43 19.50 17.02
C CYS A 73 8.76 18.86 16.62
N ARG A 74 8.85 17.54 16.78
CA ARG A 74 10.04 16.75 16.43
C ARG A 74 9.67 15.70 15.41
N GLU A 75 10.42 15.67 14.32
CA GLU A 75 10.27 14.73 13.25
C GLU A 75 11.32 13.63 13.35
N ARG A 76 10.91 12.40 13.10
CA ARG A 76 11.76 11.21 13.01
C ARG A 76 11.37 10.47 11.78
N SER A 77 12.33 10.06 10.99
CA SER A 77 12.09 9.31 9.78
C SER A 77 12.98 8.07 9.74
N GLY A 78 12.52 7.05 9.03
CA GLY A 78 13.27 5.81 8.87
C GLY A 78 12.59 4.81 7.98
N GLY A 79 13.26 3.68 7.77
CA GLY A 79 12.71 2.58 6.99
C GLY A 79 11.61 1.84 7.73
N VAL A 80 10.64 1.35 6.98
CA VAL A 80 9.61 0.42 7.44
C VAL A 80 9.60 -0.79 6.50
N ALA A 81 9.41 -1.98 7.07
CA ALA A 81 9.28 -3.22 6.31
C ALA A 81 8.42 -4.22 7.07
N GLY A 82 7.55 -4.91 6.36
CA GLY A 82 6.63 -5.83 7.01
C GLY A 82 5.86 -6.72 6.06
N GLY A 83 4.70 -7.13 6.53
CA GLY A 83 3.81 -7.97 5.76
C GLY A 83 2.34 -7.68 6.05
N GLN A 84 1.50 -8.08 5.12
CA GLN A 84 0.06 -7.92 5.19
C GLN A 84 -0.65 -9.20 4.77
N ILE A 85 -1.84 -9.36 5.32
CA ILE A 85 -2.74 -10.44 5.03
C ILE A 85 -4.16 -9.88 4.99
N GLY A 86 -4.95 -10.28 4.01
CA GLY A 86 -6.29 -9.75 3.88
C GLY A 86 -7.21 -10.60 3.02
N TYR A 87 -8.44 -10.17 3.00
CA TYR A 87 -9.47 -10.75 2.14
C TYR A 87 -10.23 -9.64 1.42
N ARG A 88 -10.47 -9.83 0.13
CA ARG A 88 -11.22 -8.89 -0.74
C ARG A 88 -12.45 -9.57 -1.34
N TRP A 89 -13.51 -8.80 -1.43
CA TRP A 89 -14.73 -9.12 -2.19
C TRP A 89 -14.83 -8.17 -3.36
N GLN A 90 -15.31 -8.63 -4.49
CA GLN A 90 -15.52 -7.81 -5.68
C GLN A 90 -16.96 -7.94 -6.16
N SER A 91 -17.59 -6.80 -6.45
CA SER A 91 -18.90 -6.69 -7.07
C SER A 91 -18.82 -5.68 -8.22
N GLY A 92 -18.76 -6.21 -9.45
CA GLY A 92 -18.49 -5.39 -10.62
C GLY A 92 -17.13 -4.72 -10.56
N TYR A 93 -17.12 -3.38 -10.58
CA TYR A 93 -15.90 -2.57 -10.46
C TYR A 93 -15.53 -2.25 -9.00
N TRP A 94 -16.42 -2.49 -8.05
CA TRP A 94 -16.19 -2.19 -6.65
C TRP A 94 -15.52 -3.34 -5.93
N VAL A 95 -14.48 -3.01 -5.18
CA VAL A 95 -13.72 -3.95 -4.35
C VAL A 95 -13.80 -3.50 -2.90
N TYR A 96 -14.22 -4.41 -2.03
CA TYR A 96 -14.26 -4.21 -0.58
C TYR A 96 -13.28 -5.18 0.06
N GLY A 97 -12.71 -4.84 1.20
CA GLY A 97 -11.81 -5.77 1.85
C GLY A 97 -11.53 -5.42 3.29
N VAL A 98 -10.89 -6.39 3.95
CA VAL A 98 -10.31 -6.24 5.29
C VAL A 98 -8.86 -6.68 5.24
N GLU A 99 -8.01 -5.99 5.99
CA GLU A 99 -6.56 -6.22 5.98
C GLU A 99 -6.01 -6.10 7.40
N ALA A 100 -5.07 -6.98 7.73
CA ALA A 100 -4.18 -6.85 8.86
C ALA A 100 -2.75 -6.70 8.32
N GLN A 101 -2.03 -5.69 8.78
CA GLN A 101 -0.66 -5.37 8.38
C GLN A 101 0.19 -5.25 9.63
N GLY A 102 1.43 -5.74 9.56
CA GLY A 102 2.40 -5.62 10.62
C GLY A 102 3.77 -5.24 10.07
N ASP A 103 4.33 -4.15 10.58
CA ASP A 103 5.59 -3.59 10.10
C ASP A 103 6.59 -3.42 11.22
N TRP A 104 7.84 -3.79 10.96
CA TRP A 104 8.98 -3.32 11.71
C TRP A 104 9.34 -1.92 11.23
N ALA A 105 9.55 -1.03 12.18
CA ALA A 105 9.92 0.34 11.90
C ALA A 105 11.24 0.67 12.60
N ASP A 106 12.16 1.32 11.93
CA ASP A 106 13.38 1.86 12.53
C ASP A 106 13.32 3.40 12.54
N LEU A 107 12.26 3.93 13.18
CA LEU A 107 12.10 5.36 13.37
C LEU A 107 12.81 5.74 14.67
N SER A 108 14.11 5.98 14.60
CA SER A 108 14.94 6.23 15.78
C SER A 108 15.53 7.63 15.79
N ASN A 109 15.63 8.20 17.00
CA ASN A 109 16.37 9.43 17.26
C ASN A 109 17.10 9.30 18.60
N THR A 110 18.40 9.62 18.61
CA THR A 110 19.21 9.64 19.80
C THR A 110 19.63 11.09 20.09
N ARG A 111 19.42 11.56 21.32
CA ARG A 111 19.83 12.91 21.73
C ARG A 111 20.56 12.87 23.09
N VAL A 112 21.60 13.65 23.17
CA VAL A 112 22.26 13.98 24.45
C VAL A 112 21.34 14.89 25.24
N SER A 113 21.15 14.61 26.52
CA SER A 113 20.35 15.44 27.41
C SER A 113 21.01 16.81 27.58
N LEU A 114 20.24 17.89 27.38
CA LEU A 114 20.73 19.26 27.61
C LEU A 114 21.01 19.56 29.10
N PHE A 115 20.29 18.87 30.01
CA PHE A 115 20.44 19.05 31.45
C PHE A 115 21.52 18.14 32.09
N ALA A 116 21.79 16.99 31.45
CA ALA A 116 22.79 16.04 31.93
C ALA A 116 23.49 15.41 30.70
N PRO A 117 24.57 16.04 30.18
CA PRO A 117 25.28 15.58 28.97
C PRO A 117 25.88 14.17 29.08
N ALA A 118 26.00 13.64 30.28
CA ALA A 118 26.44 12.28 30.54
C ALA A 118 25.40 11.24 30.13
N PHE A 119 24.15 11.64 29.88
CA PHE A 119 23.04 10.73 29.48
C PHE A 119 22.47 11.10 28.14
N SER A 120 22.18 10.08 27.34
CA SER A 120 21.47 10.19 26.06
C SER A 120 20.14 9.51 26.17
N THR A 121 19.11 10.13 25.62
CA THR A 121 17.78 9.51 25.49
C THR A 121 17.59 9.04 24.06
N ARG A 122 17.35 7.74 23.88
CA ARG A 122 16.97 7.13 22.62
C ARG A 122 15.50 6.78 22.66
N THR A 123 14.77 7.28 21.68
CA THR A 123 13.37 6.87 21.45
C THR A 123 13.29 6.18 20.10
N LYS A 124 12.71 4.99 20.08
CA LYS A 124 12.57 4.16 18.89
C LYS A 124 11.13 3.68 18.80
N THR A 125 10.55 3.74 17.58
CA THR A 125 9.33 3.02 17.25
C THR A 125 9.77 1.72 16.57
N ASP A 126 9.47 0.58 17.22
CA ASP A 126 9.96 -0.72 16.80
C ASP A 126 8.95 -1.48 15.93
N GLY A 127 7.66 -1.19 16.10
CA GLY A 127 6.60 -1.93 15.40
C GLY A 127 5.34 -1.11 15.21
N ILE A 128 4.68 -1.36 14.11
CA ILE A 128 3.40 -0.76 13.72
C ILE A 128 2.48 -1.90 13.31
N GLY A 129 1.24 -1.91 13.81
CA GLY A 129 0.20 -2.83 13.39
C GLY A 129 -1.03 -2.06 12.92
N LEU A 130 -1.62 -2.47 11.81
CA LEU A 130 -2.81 -1.86 11.23
C LEU A 130 -3.89 -2.92 11.04
N PHE A 131 -5.15 -2.56 11.37
CA PHE A 131 -6.35 -3.36 11.11
C PHE A 131 -7.34 -2.48 10.38
N THR A 132 -7.51 -2.71 9.09
CA THR A 132 -8.24 -1.78 8.21
C THR A 132 -9.33 -2.45 7.40
N GLY A 133 -10.41 -1.70 7.15
CA GLY A 133 -11.33 -1.95 6.08
C GLY A 133 -10.94 -1.11 4.85
N GLN A 134 -11.16 -1.61 3.67
CA GLN A 134 -10.84 -0.94 2.42
C GLN A 134 -12.01 -0.97 1.43
N ILE A 135 -12.13 0.10 0.64
CA ILE A 135 -13.04 0.19 -0.48
C ILE A 135 -12.28 0.78 -1.67
N GLY A 136 -12.44 0.16 -2.83
CA GLY A 136 -11.73 0.55 -4.04
C GLY A 136 -12.53 0.39 -5.31
N TYR A 137 -12.01 0.97 -6.36
CA TYR A 137 -12.54 0.87 -7.70
C TYR A 137 -11.49 0.23 -8.60
N ALA A 138 -11.90 -0.85 -9.26
CA ALA A 138 -11.05 -1.64 -10.15
C ALA A 138 -11.37 -1.32 -11.62
N TRP A 139 -10.36 -0.97 -12.41
CA TRP A 139 -10.46 -0.86 -13.85
C TRP A 139 -9.35 -1.69 -14.51
N ASN A 140 -9.74 -2.69 -15.25
CA ASN A 140 -8.84 -3.69 -15.80
C ASN A 140 -7.98 -4.33 -14.67
N ALA A 141 -6.67 -4.29 -14.81
CA ALA A 141 -5.71 -4.82 -13.84
C ALA A 141 -5.27 -3.79 -12.77
N THR A 142 -5.93 -2.63 -12.68
CA THR A 142 -5.58 -1.57 -11.73
C THR A 142 -6.68 -1.41 -10.68
N LEU A 143 -6.30 -1.28 -9.42
CA LEU A 143 -7.18 -1.03 -8.28
C LEU A 143 -6.71 0.23 -7.55
N LEU A 144 -7.57 1.24 -7.48
CA LEU A 144 -7.42 2.37 -6.57
C LEU A 144 -8.33 2.14 -5.37
N TYR A 145 -7.80 2.30 -4.16
CA TYR A 145 -8.57 2.09 -2.94
C TYR A 145 -8.22 3.11 -1.87
N VAL A 146 -9.17 3.30 -0.96
CA VAL A 146 -8.98 3.97 0.31
C VAL A 146 -9.19 2.96 1.43
N LYS A 147 -8.48 3.12 2.53
CA LYS A 147 -8.62 2.27 3.70
C LYS A 147 -8.69 3.09 4.97
N GLY A 148 -9.26 2.51 6.02
CA GLY A 148 -9.31 3.13 7.32
C GLY A 148 -9.58 2.10 8.40
N GLY A 149 -9.12 2.39 9.61
CA GLY A 149 -9.27 1.46 10.71
C GLY A 149 -8.47 1.82 11.95
N GLY A 150 -8.13 0.79 12.72
CA GLY A 150 -7.32 0.90 13.92
C GLY A 150 -5.82 0.76 13.64
N ALA A 151 -5.02 1.49 14.38
CA ALA A 151 -3.56 1.39 14.37
C ALA A 151 -3.03 1.16 15.78
N VAL A 152 -1.94 0.41 15.88
CA VAL A 152 -1.19 0.18 17.12
C VAL A 152 0.29 0.40 16.86
N THR A 153 0.96 1.14 17.75
CA THR A 153 2.41 1.34 17.67
C THR A 153 3.09 0.89 18.95
N SER A 154 4.26 0.25 18.82
CA SER A 154 5.14 -0.10 19.92
C SER A 154 6.33 0.83 19.94
N ASN A 155 6.46 1.58 21.03
CA ASN A 155 7.54 2.55 21.23
C ASN A 155 8.44 2.08 22.37
N ARG A 156 9.76 2.16 22.17
CA ARG A 156 10.77 1.88 23.18
C ARG A 156 11.51 3.18 23.55
N PHE A 157 11.56 3.48 24.83
CA PHE A 157 12.38 4.55 25.39
C PHE A 157 13.57 3.94 26.10
N SER A 158 14.78 4.34 25.73
CA SER A 158 16.01 3.90 26.40
C SER A 158 16.81 5.10 26.87
N ILE A 159 17.34 5.00 28.09
CA ILE A 159 18.32 5.92 28.64
C ILE A 159 19.69 5.25 28.48
N LEU A 160 20.58 5.90 27.74
CA LEU A 160 21.93 5.41 27.49
C LEU A 160 22.94 6.29 28.24
N ASP A 161 23.99 5.67 28.74
CA ASP A 161 25.19 6.35 29.18
C ASP A 161 25.94 6.89 27.94
N THR A 162 26.14 8.20 27.85
CA THR A 162 26.71 8.84 26.65
C THR A 162 28.13 8.38 26.34
N PRO A 163 29.06 8.24 27.33
CA PRO A 163 30.42 7.79 27.07
C PRO A 163 30.52 6.34 26.57
N THR A 164 29.70 5.44 27.11
CA THR A 164 29.81 4.00 26.87
C THR A 164 28.75 3.48 25.88
N GLY A 165 27.67 4.22 25.63
CA GLY A 165 26.51 3.79 24.85
C GLY A 165 25.72 2.66 25.52
N THR A 166 25.97 2.36 26.80
CA THR A 166 25.30 1.30 27.53
C THR A 166 23.87 1.69 27.87
N GLU A 167 22.89 0.82 27.61
CA GLU A 167 21.51 1.03 28.01
C GLU A 167 21.34 0.83 29.50
N LEU A 168 20.98 1.90 30.19
CA LEU A 168 20.80 1.93 31.69
C LEU A 168 19.36 1.58 32.07
N ALA A 169 18.38 1.97 31.25
CA ALA A 169 16.96 1.69 31.46
C ALA A 169 16.22 1.69 30.15
N ALA A 170 15.23 0.79 30.02
CA ALA A 170 14.32 0.74 28.90
C ALA A 170 12.87 0.62 29.37
N LEU A 171 11.98 1.36 28.72
CA LEU A 171 10.53 1.29 28.91
C LEU A 171 9.86 1.08 27.56
N SER A 172 8.93 0.13 27.49
CA SER A 172 8.08 -0.10 26.31
C SER A 172 6.71 0.51 26.56
N SER A 173 6.18 1.19 25.56
CA SER A 173 4.84 1.76 25.59
C SER A 173 4.10 1.43 24.31
N THR A 174 2.91 0.85 24.43
CA THR A 174 2.02 0.57 23.32
C THR A 174 0.97 1.67 23.24
N ARG A 175 0.76 2.20 22.03
CA ARG A 175 -0.25 3.23 21.77
C ARG A 175 -1.23 2.73 20.73
N TRP A 176 -2.51 3.03 20.94
CA TRP A 176 -3.60 2.77 20.02
C TRP A 176 -4.07 4.06 19.36
N GLY A 177 -4.47 3.97 18.10
CA GLY A 177 -4.94 5.08 17.31
C GLY A 177 -5.78 4.65 16.13
N GLY A 178 -6.04 5.58 15.24
CA GLY A 178 -6.70 5.34 13.96
C GLY A 178 -5.73 5.49 12.80
N THR A 179 -6.09 4.92 11.65
CA THR A 179 -5.37 5.12 10.39
C THR A 179 -6.34 5.39 9.26
N VAL A 180 -5.90 6.20 8.32
CA VAL A 180 -6.51 6.36 7.00
C VAL A 180 -5.42 6.25 5.94
N GLY A 181 -5.73 5.63 4.81
CA GLY A 181 -4.75 5.44 3.75
C GLY A 181 -5.37 5.41 2.37
N VAL A 182 -4.53 5.55 1.37
CA VAL A 182 -4.86 5.43 -0.04
C VAL A 182 -3.81 4.59 -0.73
N GLY A 183 -4.24 3.69 -1.61
CA GLY A 183 -3.33 2.82 -2.33
C GLY A 183 -3.72 2.63 -3.78
N LEU A 184 -2.71 2.43 -4.60
CA LEU A 184 -2.83 2.05 -6.01
C LEU A 184 -2.12 0.72 -6.20
N GLU A 185 -2.82 -0.26 -6.75
CA GLU A 185 -2.32 -1.60 -6.96
C GLU A 185 -2.51 -2.03 -8.41
N TYR A 186 -1.54 -2.73 -8.97
CA TYR A 186 -1.55 -3.24 -10.34
C TYR A 186 -1.29 -4.74 -10.37
N GLY A 187 -2.21 -5.49 -11.00
CA GLY A 187 -2.08 -6.92 -11.24
C GLY A 187 -1.21 -7.18 -12.46
N PHE A 188 0.05 -7.51 -12.26
CA PHE A 188 1.01 -7.78 -13.34
C PHE A 188 1.03 -9.26 -13.77
N ALA A 189 0.46 -10.14 -12.94
CA ALA A 189 0.25 -11.54 -13.25
C ALA A 189 -1.05 -12.02 -12.59
N SER A 190 -1.53 -13.19 -12.96
CA SER A 190 -2.86 -13.70 -12.53
C SER A 190 -3.09 -13.68 -11.01
N ASN A 191 -2.02 -13.92 -10.23
CA ASN A 191 -2.09 -14.00 -8.77
C ASN A 191 -1.20 -12.98 -8.06
N TRP A 192 -0.44 -12.18 -8.80
CA TRP A 192 0.51 -11.24 -8.24
C TRP A 192 0.12 -9.81 -8.52
N THR A 193 0.23 -8.98 -7.50
CA THR A 193 0.01 -7.54 -7.61
C THR A 193 1.19 -6.78 -7.03
N LEU A 194 1.43 -5.60 -7.59
CA LEU A 194 2.40 -4.62 -7.12
C LEU A 194 1.65 -3.34 -6.82
N GLY A 195 1.95 -2.68 -5.72
CA GLY A 195 1.28 -1.45 -5.34
C GLY A 195 2.14 -0.47 -4.59
N VAL A 196 1.61 0.74 -4.46
CA VAL A 196 2.10 1.79 -3.58
C VAL A 196 0.96 2.25 -2.70
N GLU A 197 1.25 2.48 -1.44
CA GLU A 197 0.26 2.87 -0.43
C GLU A 197 0.83 3.98 0.44
N TYR A 198 -0.01 4.94 0.76
CA TYR A 198 0.23 5.98 1.75
C TYR A 198 -0.74 5.79 2.92
N ASP A 199 -0.22 5.77 4.13
CA ASP A 199 -0.96 5.69 5.37
C ASP A 199 -0.64 6.86 6.28
N HIS A 200 -1.67 7.48 6.81
CA HIS A 200 -1.58 8.45 7.89
C HIS A 200 -2.19 7.87 9.16
N LEU A 201 -1.40 7.82 10.24
CA LEU A 201 -1.79 7.27 11.52
C LEU A 201 -1.97 8.40 12.53
N PHE A 202 -3.16 8.49 13.09
CA PHE A 202 -3.52 9.38 14.19
C PHE A 202 -3.35 8.61 15.50
N MET A 203 -2.26 8.83 16.20
CA MET A 203 -2.07 8.22 17.53
C MET A 203 -2.71 9.12 18.58
N GLY A 204 -3.61 8.53 19.38
CA GLY A 204 -4.33 9.24 20.42
C GLY A 204 -3.40 9.98 21.40
N ASP A 205 -3.89 11.07 21.95
CA ASP A 205 -3.19 11.86 22.97
C ASP A 205 -2.96 10.99 24.21
N ALA A 206 -1.71 10.84 24.62
CA ALA A 206 -1.38 10.25 25.91
C ALA A 206 -1.23 11.36 26.94
N ASN A 207 -2.17 11.44 27.86
CA ASN A 207 -2.04 12.27 29.07
C ASN A 207 -1.18 11.52 30.07
N ASN A 208 0.11 11.80 30.11
CA ASN A 208 1.00 11.25 31.11
C ASN A 208 1.12 12.22 32.27
N SER A 209 0.51 11.89 33.41
CA SER A 209 0.77 12.57 34.68
C SER A 209 2.09 12.05 35.22
N PHE A 210 3.13 12.87 35.20
CA PHE A 210 4.37 12.52 35.88
C PHE A 210 4.17 12.69 37.40
N SER A 211 4.20 11.57 38.13
CA SER A 211 4.35 11.61 39.56
C SER A 211 5.84 11.86 39.88
N VAL A 212 6.24 13.13 39.89
CA VAL A 212 7.61 13.52 40.27
C VAL A 212 7.63 13.89 41.74
N PRO A 213 8.69 13.49 42.49
CA PRO A 213 8.84 13.83 43.91
C PRO A 213 8.99 15.34 44.20
N ASN A 214 9.21 16.14 43.14
CA ASN A 214 9.41 17.58 43.29
C ASN A 214 8.07 18.32 43.08
N PRO A 215 7.57 19.06 44.10
CA PRO A 215 6.26 19.73 44.05
C PRO A 215 6.17 20.84 43.01
N ILE A 216 7.28 21.35 42.49
CA ILE A 216 7.30 22.37 41.42
C ILE A 216 6.82 21.83 40.08
N PHE A 217 6.91 20.50 39.83
CA PHE A 217 6.48 19.84 38.62
C PHE A 217 5.28 18.90 38.82
N ALA A 218 4.73 18.86 40.04
CA ALA A 218 3.57 18.07 40.36
C ALA A 218 2.32 18.67 39.66
N GLY A 219 1.76 17.98 38.68
CA GLY A 219 0.54 18.40 37.98
C GLY A 219 0.73 19.00 36.58
N ALA A 220 1.96 19.02 36.05
CA ALA A 220 2.18 19.36 34.65
C ALA A 220 1.55 18.25 33.74
N LEU A 221 0.46 18.57 33.06
CA LEU A 221 -0.16 17.72 32.09
C LEU A 221 0.61 17.83 30.79
N ASN A 222 1.33 16.77 30.40
CA ASN A 222 1.98 16.70 29.11
C ASN A 222 1.00 16.08 28.11
N ARG A 223 0.53 16.87 27.15
CA ARG A 223 -0.20 16.38 25.99
C ARG A 223 0.81 16.06 24.91
N ILE A 224 0.95 14.79 24.58
CA ILE A 224 1.83 14.31 23.51
C ILE A 224 0.93 13.83 22.37
N SER A 225 0.85 14.63 21.32
CA SER A 225 0.26 14.22 20.04
C SER A 225 1.34 13.56 19.19
N GLN A 226 1.01 12.42 18.60
CA GLN A 226 1.89 11.68 17.72
C GLN A 226 1.15 11.33 16.43
N ASP A 227 1.68 11.78 15.30
CA ASP A 227 1.21 11.39 13.98
C ASP A 227 2.33 10.63 13.26
N VAL A 228 1.95 9.65 12.45
CA VAL A 228 2.90 8.86 11.64
C VAL A 228 2.41 8.82 10.21
N ASP A 229 3.27 9.23 9.30
CA ASP A 229 3.07 9.14 7.85
C ASP A 229 3.93 8.02 7.30
N MET A 230 3.38 7.15 6.44
CA MET A 230 4.12 6.08 5.80
C MET A 230 3.83 6.03 4.30
N VAL A 231 4.87 5.75 3.52
CA VAL A 231 4.75 5.38 2.11
C VAL A 231 5.39 4.01 1.94
N THR A 232 4.62 3.04 1.48
CA THR A 232 5.08 1.67 1.30
C THR A 232 4.86 1.18 -0.12
N PHE A 233 5.83 0.44 -0.65
CA PHE A 233 5.68 -0.41 -1.81
C PHE A 233 5.30 -1.79 -1.33
N ARG A 234 4.34 -2.41 -2.00
CA ARG A 234 3.79 -3.69 -1.59
C ARG A 234 3.70 -4.67 -2.75
N VAL A 235 3.96 -5.93 -2.44
CA VAL A 235 3.77 -7.05 -3.37
C VAL A 235 2.84 -8.03 -2.69
N ASN A 236 1.74 -8.41 -3.36
CA ASN A 236 0.78 -9.36 -2.83
C ASN A 236 0.67 -10.58 -3.74
N TYR A 237 0.55 -11.73 -3.11
CA TYR A 237 0.12 -12.97 -3.74
C TYR A 237 -1.33 -13.28 -3.33
N ARG A 238 -2.21 -13.41 -4.30
CA ARG A 238 -3.62 -13.71 -4.09
C ARG A 238 -3.87 -15.20 -4.25
N PHE A 239 -4.48 -15.80 -3.26
CA PHE A 239 -4.97 -17.17 -3.30
C PHE A 239 -6.39 -17.16 -3.86
N GLY A 240 -6.62 -17.92 -4.90
CA GLY A 240 -7.93 -18.03 -5.53
C GLY A 240 -7.75 -18.16 -7.03
N GLY A 241 -8.04 -19.30 -7.51
CA GLY A 241 -7.99 -19.64 -8.92
C GLY A 241 -8.99 -18.83 -9.72
N TYR A 242 -8.81 -18.84 -11.00
CA TYR A 242 -9.65 -18.34 -12.06
C TYR A 242 -11.13 -18.36 -11.67
N GLY A 243 -11.64 -17.22 -11.16
CA GLY A 243 -13.07 -17.02 -11.12
C GLY A 243 -13.59 -17.14 -12.55
N ALA A 244 -14.61 -17.96 -12.77
CA ALA A 244 -15.27 -18.04 -14.05
C ALA A 244 -15.56 -16.62 -14.55
N PRO A 245 -15.41 -16.34 -15.86
CA PRO A 245 -15.72 -15.03 -16.40
C PRO A 245 -17.16 -14.71 -16.02
N TYR A 246 -17.35 -13.61 -15.28
CA TYR A 246 -18.69 -13.10 -15.03
C TYR A 246 -19.27 -12.72 -16.40
N THR A 247 -20.13 -13.58 -16.95
CA THR A 247 -20.98 -13.17 -18.05
C THR A 247 -21.92 -12.10 -17.51
N ALA A 248 -21.68 -10.85 -17.88
CA ALA A 248 -22.65 -9.79 -17.65
C ALA A 248 -23.95 -10.22 -18.32
N ARG A 249 -24.97 -10.59 -17.56
CA ARG A 249 -26.33 -10.69 -18.06
C ARG A 249 -26.84 -9.25 -18.21
N TYR A 250 -27.02 -8.83 -19.46
CA TYR A 250 -27.81 -7.67 -19.82
C TYR A 250 -29.30 -8.01 -19.68
#